data_e5e137047b88c3e0e0ba1cdaa4cd3b89
#
_entry.id   e5e137047b88c3e0e0ba1cdaa4cd3b89
#
_cell.length_a   1.000
_cell.length_b   1.000
_cell.length_c   1.000
_cell.angle_alpha   90.00
_cell.angle_beta   90.00
_cell.angle_gamma   90.00
#
_symmetry.space_group_name_H-M   'P 1'
#
loop_
_entity.id
_entity.type
_entity.pdbx_description
1 polymer ?
#
loop_
_entity_poly.entity_id
_entity_poly.type
_entity_poly.pdbx_seq_one_letter_code
_entity_poly.pdbx_strand_id
1 'polypeptide(L)'
;MKITKRRRKRYGGSLGGDIFIFVVLALLGLFMIFPIYLSVIQSLKPVEELFLFPPRLYVQNITDQNFADLLATASNMWVPFSRYIFNSVFVAVVVTVAQLLFSSAAAYALSKVAFPGAKALNKIIEVALLFTSTVLYIMQYMVMATLGMIDTYFAIILPYIATPMGLFLMRQFMGQLPDSMIEAAKLDGASHIRICWQIVMPNVKPAWLTLLIFAFQGAWQITGYSFIYNEALKPIPTVMQQISAAGIARAGVAAAAAVITMLPPIIVFIFCQSSVMETMATSGLKD
;
A
#
# COMPACT_ATOMS: atom_id res chain seq x y z
N MET A 1 -32.20 22.35 23.11
CA MET A 1 -31.74 22.55 21.72
C MET A 1 -32.05 21.27 20.93
N LYS A 2 -33.16 21.27 20.15
CA LYS A 2 -33.67 20.09 19.43
C LYS A 2 -32.78 19.87 18.18
N ILE A 3 -32.05 18.79 18.14
CA ILE A 3 -31.29 18.36 16.96
C ILE A 3 -32.28 17.81 15.94
N THR A 4 -32.65 18.63 14.96
CA THR A 4 -33.46 18.20 13.82
C THR A 4 -32.67 17.27 12.97
N LYS A 5 -33.00 15.96 12.98
CA LYS A 5 -32.53 14.96 12.02
C LYS A 5 -32.87 15.46 10.61
N ARG A 6 -31.88 15.98 9.85
CA ARG A 6 -32.00 16.24 8.41
C ARG A 6 -32.32 14.92 7.72
N ARG A 7 -33.57 14.77 7.26
CA ARG A 7 -33.97 13.70 6.34
C ARG A 7 -33.12 13.86 5.07
N ARG A 8 -32.19 12.90 4.82
CA ARG A 8 -31.50 12.78 3.54
C ARG A 8 -32.57 12.66 2.45
N LYS A 9 -32.64 13.63 1.54
CA LYS A 9 -33.42 13.52 0.30
C LYS A 9 -32.91 12.29 -0.45
N ARG A 10 -33.75 11.27 -0.60
CA ARG A 10 -33.53 10.15 -1.50
C ARG A 10 -33.54 10.68 -2.92
N TYR A 11 -32.39 10.68 -3.59
CA TYR A 11 -32.34 10.84 -5.03
C TYR A 11 -32.93 9.55 -5.64
N GLY A 12 -34.11 9.67 -6.23
CA GLY A 12 -34.83 8.90 -7.24
C GLY A 12 -34.53 7.41 -7.53
N GLY A 13 -33.98 6.64 -6.61
CA GLY A 13 -33.81 5.19 -6.77
C GLY A 13 -35.09 4.47 -6.34
N SER A 14 -35.56 3.52 -7.15
CA SER A 14 -36.61 2.58 -6.71
C SER A 14 -36.04 1.70 -5.61
N LEU A 15 -36.87 1.34 -4.61
CA LEU A 15 -36.46 0.41 -3.52
C LEU A 15 -35.88 -0.90 -4.07
N GLY A 16 -36.39 -1.40 -5.21
CA GLY A 16 -35.86 -2.56 -5.88
C GLY A 16 -34.45 -2.36 -6.47
N GLY A 17 -34.17 -1.16 -7.01
CA GLY A 17 -32.83 -0.81 -7.51
C GLY A 17 -31.80 -0.71 -6.38
N ASP A 18 -32.16 -0.10 -5.26
CA ASP A 18 -31.28 0.00 -4.09
C ASP A 18 -30.96 -1.36 -3.48
N ILE A 19 -31.97 -2.25 -3.38
CA ILE A 19 -31.79 -3.64 -2.93
C ILE A 19 -30.91 -4.41 -3.91
N PHE A 20 -31.14 -4.30 -5.21
CA PHE A 20 -30.33 -4.99 -6.22
C PHE A 20 -28.86 -4.57 -6.11
N ILE A 21 -28.57 -3.26 -6.06
CA ILE A 21 -27.20 -2.75 -5.91
C ILE A 21 -26.58 -3.26 -4.61
N PHE A 22 -27.33 -3.23 -3.49
CA PHE A 22 -26.83 -3.75 -2.22
C PHE A 22 -26.47 -5.23 -2.29
N VAL A 23 -27.32 -6.05 -2.89
CA VAL A 23 -27.08 -7.50 -3.04
C VAL A 23 -25.84 -7.75 -3.91
N VAL A 24 -25.70 -7.05 -5.04
CA VAL A 24 -24.53 -7.18 -5.92
C VAL A 24 -23.25 -6.78 -5.18
N LEU A 25 -23.27 -5.67 -4.47
CA LEU A 25 -22.10 -5.21 -3.70
C LEU A 25 -21.77 -6.14 -2.55
N ALA A 26 -22.78 -6.70 -1.86
CA ALA A 26 -22.58 -7.68 -0.79
C ALA A 26 -21.96 -8.99 -1.33
N LEU A 27 -22.44 -9.50 -2.46
CA LEU A 27 -21.89 -10.69 -3.11
C LEU A 27 -20.43 -10.46 -3.54
N LEU A 28 -20.13 -9.32 -4.16
CA LEU A 28 -18.77 -8.96 -4.52
C LEU A 28 -17.87 -8.82 -3.29
N GLY A 29 -18.36 -8.20 -2.21
CA GLY A 29 -17.64 -8.08 -0.95
C GLY A 29 -17.34 -9.44 -0.31
N LEU A 30 -18.31 -10.35 -0.27
CA LEU A 30 -18.12 -11.73 0.20
C LEU A 30 -17.09 -12.49 -0.64
N PHE A 31 -17.15 -12.34 -1.96
CA PHE A 31 -16.17 -12.94 -2.87
C PHE A 31 -14.75 -12.41 -2.62
N MET A 32 -14.58 -11.11 -2.37
CA MET A 32 -13.27 -10.52 -2.07
C MET A 32 -12.72 -10.91 -0.69
N ILE A 33 -13.58 -11.13 0.31
CA ILE A 33 -13.17 -11.59 1.64
C ILE A 33 -12.80 -13.07 1.65
N PHE A 34 -13.32 -13.86 0.71
CA PHE A 34 -13.15 -15.31 0.69
C PHE A 34 -11.69 -15.79 0.70
N PRO A 35 -10.74 -15.24 -0.09
CA PRO A 35 -9.33 -15.63 -0.01
C PRO A 35 -8.70 -15.35 1.36
N ILE A 36 -9.05 -14.22 1.99
CA ILE A 36 -8.57 -13.86 3.34
C ILE A 36 -9.12 -14.87 4.36
N TYR A 37 -10.42 -15.17 4.29
CA TYR A 37 -11.07 -16.17 5.12
C TYR A 37 -10.40 -17.55 4.97
N LEU A 38 -10.10 -17.98 3.74
CA LEU A 38 -9.40 -19.24 3.49
C LEU A 38 -7.98 -19.24 4.09
N SER A 39 -7.24 -18.16 3.97
CA SER A 39 -5.90 -18.06 4.57
C SER A 39 -5.94 -18.20 6.08
N VAL A 40 -6.90 -17.52 6.73
CA VAL A 40 -7.11 -17.63 8.19
C VAL A 40 -7.52 -19.05 8.60
N ILE A 41 -8.47 -19.66 7.90
CA ILE A 41 -8.89 -21.02 8.21
C ILE A 41 -7.74 -22.02 8.02
N GLN A 42 -7.01 -21.92 6.93
CA GLN A 42 -5.90 -22.84 6.64
C GLN A 42 -4.78 -22.69 7.68
N SER A 43 -4.54 -21.49 8.22
CA SER A 43 -3.55 -21.29 9.27
C SER A 43 -3.93 -21.95 10.61
N LEU A 44 -5.21 -22.22 10.83
CA LEU A 44 -5.74 -22.84 12.06
C LEU A 44 -6.06 -24.32 11.91
N LYS A 45 -5.85 -24.93 10.74
CA LYS A 45 -6.07 -26.35 10.49
C LYS A 45 -4.82 -27.18 10.78
N PRO A 46 -4.96 -28.36 11.40
CA PRO A 46 -3.88 -29.34 11.45
C PRO A 46 -3.56 -29.87 10.03
N VAL A 47 -2.34 -30.39 9.87
CA VAL A 47 -1.83 -30.83 8.55
C VAL A 47 -2.72 -31.91 7.93
N GLU A 48 -3.27 -32.82 8.73
CA GLU A 48 -4.15 -33.89 8.28
C GLU A 48 -5.46 -33.35 7.69
N GLU A 49 -5.97 -32.23 8.22
CA GLU A 49 -7.20 -31.61 7.75
C GLU A 49 -6.99 -30.76 6.48
N LEU A 50 -5.78 -30.28 6.24
CA LEU A 50 -5.45 -29.48 5.06
C LEU A 50 -5.50 -30.29 3.76
N PHE A 51 -5.21 -31.60 3.82
CA PHE A 51 -5.13 -32.49 2.65
C PHE A 51 -6.37 -33.35 2.45
N LEU A 52 -7.43 -33.15 3.22
CA LEU A 52 -8.69 -33.86 3.02
C LEU A 52 -9.35 -33.44 1.69
N PHE A 53 -9.82 -34.43 0.95
CA PHE A 53 -10.61 -34.20 -0.25
C PHE A 53 -12.05 -34.71 -0.05
N PRO A 54 -13.10 -33.93 -0.33
CA PRO A 54 -13.07 -32.50 -0.75
C PRO A 54 -12.61 -31.55 0.35
N PRO A 55 -11.97 -30.41 -0.03
CA PRO A 55 -11.45 -29.44 0.95
C PRO A 55 -12.61 -28.82 1.74
N ARG A 56 -12.52 -28.87 3.06
CA ARG A 56 -13.54 -28.29 3.93
C ARG A 56 -13.33 -26.78 4.07
N LEU A 57 -14.40 -26.01 4.03
CA LEU A 57 -14.38 -24.57 4.20
C LEU A 57 -14.45 -24.11 5.67
N TYR A 58 -14.36 -25.04 6.61
CA TYR A 58 -14.37 -24.77 8.06
C TYR A 58 -13.31 -25.63 8.75
N VAL A 59 -12.96 -25.26 9.98
CA VAL A 59 -12.01 -26.00 10.83
C VAL A 59 -12.78 -26.93 11.75
N GLN A 60 -12.41 -28.20 11.84
CA GLN A 60 -12.96 -29.13 12.83
C GLN A 60 -12.11 -29.11 14.12
N ASN A 61 -10.82 -29.25 13.98
CA ASN A 61 -9.87 -29.24 15.08
C ASN A 61 -9.01 -27.99 15.00
N ILE A 62 -9.38 -26.95 15.74
CA ILE A 62 -8.62 -25.71 15.76
C ILE A 62 -7.27 -25.96 16.44
N THR A 63 -6.18 -25.61 15.75
CA THR A 63 -4.82 -25.70 16.28
C THR A 63 -4.06 -24.40 16.03
N ASP A 64 -3.17 -24.05 16.95
CA ASP A 64 -2.17 -22.99 16.83
C ASP A 64 -0.80 -23.51 16.40
N GLN A 65 -0.69 -24.83 16.17
CA GLN A 65 0.57 -25.51 15.84
C GLN A 65 1.28 -24.88 14.64
N ASN A 66 0.54 -24.46 13.61
CA ASN A 66 1.13 -23.82 12.45
C ASN A 66 1.85 -22.51 12.78
N PHE A 67 1.33 -21.73 13.74
CA PHE A 67 1.98 -20.52 14.24
C PHE A 67 3.18 -20.87 15.15
N ALA A 68 3.06 -21.88 15.99
CA ALA A 68 4.15 -22.37 16.82
C ALA A 68 5.32 -22.88 15.94
N ASP A 69 5.02 -23.67 14.91
CA ASP A 69 6.02 -24.20 13.97
C ASP A 69 6.67 -23.06 13.14
N LEU A 70 5.88 -22.05 12.76
CA LEU A 70 6.39 -20.85 12.10
C LEU A 70 7.42 -20.12 12.99
N LEU A 71 7.06 -19.88 14.24
CA LEU A 71 7.93 -19.20 15.21
C LEU A 71 9.16 -20.04 15.54
N ALA A 72 9.02 -21.35 15.71
CA ALA A 72 10.12 -22.27 15.94
C ALA A 72 11.09 -22.29 14.74
N THR A 73 10.55 -22.30 13.52
CA THR A 73 11.37 -22.23 12.30
C THR A 73 12.09 -20.88 12.21
N ALA A 74 11.39 -19.79 12.51
CA ALA A 74 11.95 -18.44 12.49
C ALA A 74 13.01 -18.21 13.58
N SER A 75 12.88 -18.84 14.75
CA SER A 75 13.86 -18.76 15.85
C SER A 75 15.15 -19.54 15.58
N ASN A 76 15.07 -20.58 14.75
CA ASN A 76 16.22 -21.41 14.35
C ASN A 76 16.98 -20.86 13.12
N MET A 77 16.65 -19.66 12.64
CA MET A 77 17.36 -19.01 11.54
C MET A 77 18.69 -18.40 11.99
N TRP A 78 19.57 -18.16 11.03
CA TRP A 78 20.90 -17.57 11.27
C TRP A 78 20.87 -16.20 11.92
N VAL A 79 19.75 -15.46 11.77
CA VAL A 79 19.56 -14.11 12.30
C VAL A 79 18.29 -14.10 13.17
N PRO A 80 18.29 -13.40 14.32
CA PRO A 80 17.11 -13.28 15.16
C PRO A 80 15.90 -12.73 14.40
N PHE A 81 14.71 -13.31 14.63
CA PHE A 81 13.48 -12.93 13.93
C PHE A 81 13.14 -11.44 14.07
N SER A 82 13.48 -10.84 15.21
CA SER A 82 13.33 -9.40 15.45
C SER A 82 14.07 -8.53 14.42
N ARG A 83 15.16 -9.03 13.83
CA ARG A 83 15.90 -8.29 12.81
C ARG A 83 15.11 -8.19 11.50
N TYR A 84 14.44 -9.24 11.09
CA TYR A 84 13.58 -9.22 9.90
C TYR A 84 12.38 -8.28 10.09
N ILE A 85 11.78 -8.26 11.31
CA ILE A 85 10.72 -7.30 11.67
C ILE A 85 11.26 -5.87 11.56
N PHE A 86 12.41 -5.59 12.16
CA PHE A 86 13.04 -4.28 12.10
C PHE A 86 13.29 -3.85 10.65
N ASN A 87 13.87 -4.73 9.82
CA ASN A 87 14.16 -4.43 8.42
C ASN A 87 12.88 -4.07 7.65
N SER A 88 11.81 -4.86 7.81
CA SER A 88 10.52 -4.59 7.15
C SER A 88 9.91 -3.28 7.59
N VAL A 89 9.85 -3.01 8.88
CA VAL A 89 9.31 -1.76 9.41
C VAL A 89 10.15 -0.58 8.96
N PHE A 90 11.48 -0.69 9.07
CA PHE A 90 12.42 0.36 8.65
C PHE A 90 12.24 0.69 7.16
N VAL A 91 12.29 -0.31 6.28
CA VAL A 91 12.12 -0.11 4.84
C VAL A 91 10.74 0.46 4.52
N ALA A 92 9.67 -0.11 5.10
CA ALA A 92 8.32 0.37 4.86
C ALA A 92 8.12 1.82 5.29
N VAL A 93 8.62 2.21 6.46
CA VAL A 93 8.52 3.59 6.96
C VAL A 93 9.35 4.53 6.11
N VAL A 94 10.63 4.21 5.84
CA VAL A 94 11.53 5.08 5.06
C VAL A 94 11.00 5.28 3.65
N VAL A 95 10.59 4.21 2.97
CA VAL A 95 10.02 4.31 1.61
C VAL A 95 8.74 5.13 1.62
N THR A 96 7.81 4.86 2.54
CA THR A 96 6.52 5.57 2.61
C THR A 96 6.72 7.06 2.85
N VAL A 97 7.54 7.43 3.83
CA VAL A 97 7.81 8.85 4.15
C VAL A 97 8.54 9.52 2.99
N ALA A 98 9.58 8.90 2.46
CA ALA A 98 10.34 9.47 1.35
C ALA A 98 9.48 9.62 0.09
N GLN A 99 8.69 8.60 -0.28
CA GLN A 99 7.79 8.66 -1.43
C GLN A 99 6.74 9.76 -1.25
N LEU A 100 6.17 9.91 -0.06
CA LEU A 100 5.21 10.97 0.22
C LEU A 100 5.84 12.36 0.06
N LEU A 101 7.04 12.57 0.63
CA LEU A 101 7.77 13.84 0.54
C LEU A 101 8.15 14.19 -0.90
N PHE A 102 8.80 13.27 -1.61
CA PHE A 102 9.27 13.53 -2.98
C PHE A 102 8.12 13.65 -3.97
N SER A 103 7.10 12.78 -3.89
CA SER A 103 5.94 12.87 -4.78
C SER A 103 5.15 14.14 -4.55
N SER A 104 4.97 14.58 -3.29
CA SER A 104 4.26 15.82 -2.98
C SER A 104 5.01 17.06 -3.46
N ALA A 105 6.31 17.16 -3.21
CA ALA A 105 7.13 18.29 -3.64
C ALA A 105 7.17 18.38 -5.18
N ALA A 106 7.40 17.26 -5.86
CA ALA A 106 7.44 17.23 -7.32
C ALA A 106 6.06 17.49 -7.95
N ALA A 107 4.98 16.95 -7.38
CA ALA A 107 3.62 17.20 -7.83
C ALA A 107 3.23 18.68 -7.70
N TYR A 108 3.60 19.32 -6.59
CA TYR A 108 3.39 20.76 -6.39
C TYR A 108 4.13 21.57 -7.46
N ALA A 109 5.41 21.28 -7.70
CA ALA A 109 6.20 21.96 -8.72
C ALA A 109 5.58 21.80 -10.12
N LEU A 110 5.19 20.57 -10.49
CA LEU A 110 4.63 20.25 -11.82
C LEU A 110 3.21 20.77 -12.05
N SER A 111 2.43 21.01 -10.98
CA SER A 111 1.03 21.45 -11.09
C SER A 111 0.83 22.94 -10.85
N LYS A 112 1.69 23.59 -10.03
CA LYS A 112 1.47 24.96 -9.53
C LYS A 112 2.62 25.92 -9.78
N VAL A 113 3.74 25.44 -10.31
CA VAL A 113 4.88 26.31 -10.66
C VAL A 113 5.10 26.29 -12.16
N ALA A 114 5.10 27.47 -12.77
CA ALA A 114 5.42 27.60 -14.19
C ALA A 114 6.95 27.58 -14.37
N PHE A 115 7.49 26.57 -15.01
CA PHE A 115 8.90 26.47 -15.37
C PHE A 115 9.08 25.83 -16.76
N PRO A 116 10.18 26.15 -17.48
CA PRO A 116 10.44 25.55 -18.78
C PRO A 116 10.69 24.04 -18.62
N GLY A 117 10.07 23.24 -19.49
CA GLY A 117 10.18 21.76 -19.45
C GLY A 117 9.09 21.03 -18.65
N ALA A 118 8.23 21.72 -17.89
CA ALA A 118 7.15 21.10 -17.13
C ALA A 118 6.23 20.20 -18.00
N LYS A 119 5.92 20.65 -19.23
CA LYS A 119 5.10 19.86 -20.18
C LYS A 119 5.80 18.54 -20.59
N ALA A 120 7.11 18.60 -20.85
CA ALA A 120 7.88 17.43 -21.23
C ALA A 120 7.97 16.41 -20.04
N LEU A 121 8.23 16.89 -18.84
CA LEU A 121 8.25 16.05 -17.64
C LEU A 121 6.90 15.39 -17.37
N ASN A 122 5.80 16.13 -17.53
CA ASN A 122 4.46 15.58 -17.40
C ASN A 122 4.21 14.45 -18.41
N LYS A 123 4.67 14.63 -19.67
CA LYS A 123 4.55 13.57 -20.69
C LYS A 123 5.39 12.34 -20.36
N ILE A 124 6.61 12.53 -19.84
CA ILE A 124 7.48 11.43 -19.38
C ILE A 124 6.80 10.64 -18.27
N ILE A 125 6.18 11.30 -17.27
CA ILE A 125 5.47 10.65 -16.18
C ILE A 125 4.29 9.81 -16.70
N GLU A 126 3.50 10.37 -17.63
CA GLU A 126 2.38 9.66 -18.25
C GLU A 126 2.85 8.42 -19.02
N VAL A 127 3.95 8.52 -19.76
CA VAL A 127 4.55 7.38 -20.46
C VAL A 127 5.12 6.36 -19.46
N ALA A 128 5.76 6.83 -18.38
CA ALA A 128 6.31 5.95 -17.35
C ALA A 128 5.26 5.08 -16.65
N LEU A 129 3.99 5.53 -16.57
CA LEU A 129 2.89 4.73 -16.04
C LEU A 129 2.55 3.50 -16.90
N LEU A 130 2.93 3.49 -18.18
CA LEU A 130 2.70 2.38 -19.10
C LEU A 130 3.70 1.22 -18.88
N PHE A 131 4.84 1.49 -18.21
CA PHE A 131 5.85 0.49 -17.95
C PHE A 131 5.57 -0.23 -16.63
N THR A 132 5.51 -1.55 -16.68
CA THR A 132 5.39 -2.37 -15.47
C THR A 132 6.74 -2.54 -14.78
N SER A 133 6.74 -2.62 -13.46
CA SER A 133 7.96 -2.88 -12.66
C SER A 133 8.68 -4.15 -13.07
N THR A 134 7.96 -5.17 -13.55
CA THR A 134 8.54 -6.44 -14.01
C THR A 134 9.48 -6.25 -15.19
N VAL A 135 9.13 -5.40 -16.17
CA VAL A 135 9.97 -5.11 -17.34
C VAL A 135 11.22 -4.33 -16.94
N LEU A 136 11.08 -3.43 -15.97
CA LEU A 136 12.19 -2.58 -15.53
C LEU A 136 13.16 -3.29 -14.57
N TYR A 137 12.79 -4.46 -14.05
CA TYR A 137 13.52 -5.13 -12.98
C TYR A 137 14.98 -5.46 -13.34
N ILE A 138 15.23 -5.98 -14.55
CA ILE A 138 16.58 -6.29 -15.01
C ILE A 138 17.44 -5.03 -15.12
N MET A 139 16.88 -3.96 -15.72
CA MET A 139 17.60 -2.69 -15.85
C MET A 139 17.90 -2.08 -14.48
N GLN A 140 16.95 -2.17 -13.55
CA GLN A 140 17.08 -1.72 -12.18
C GLN A 140 18.21 -2.46 -11.46
N TYR A 141 18.29 -3.79 -11.62
CA TYR A 141 19.39 -4.58 -11.08
C TYR A 141 20.74 -4.13 -11.64
N MET A 142 20.85 -3.94 -12.96
CA MET A 142 22.09 -3.47 -13.59
C MET A 142 22.54 -2.11 -13.04
N VAL A 143 21.61 -1.17 -12.90
CA VAL A 143 21.91 0.16 -12.33
C VAL A 143 22.38 0.03 -10.89
N MET A 144 21.68 -0.74 -10.04
CA MET A 144 22.08 -0.95 -8.65
C MET A 144 23.44 -1.65 -8.52
N ALA A 145 23.72 -2.61 -9.41
CA ALA A 145 24.99 -3.29 -9.45
C ALA A 145 26.15 -2.35 -9.85
N THR A 146 25.97 -1.53 -10.88
CA THR A 146 26.97 -0.56 -11.32
C THR A 146 27.26 0.52 -10.28
N LEU A 147 26.25 0.89 -9.48
CA LEU A 147 26.39 1.86 -8.38
C LEU A 147 26.93 1.22 -7.09
N GLY A 148 27.19 -0.09 -7.06
CA GLY A 148 27.67 -0.79 -5.87
C GLY A 148 26.66 -0.85 -4.73
N MET A 149 25.34 -0.74 -5.03
CA MET A 149 24.26 -0.69 -4.04
C MET A 149 23.66 -2.05 -3.71
N ILE A 150 24.02 -3.10 -4.45
CA ILE A 150 23.57 -4.48 -4.18
C ILE A 150 23.99 -4.87 -2.77
N ASP A 151 23.12 -5.61 -2.09
CA ASP A 151 23.29 -6.05 -0.70
C ASP A 151 23.32 -4.92 0.33
N THR A 152 22.61 -3.84 0.04
CA THR A 152 22.39 -2.71 0.95
C THR A 152 20.91 -2.33 1.01
N TYR A 153 20.51 -1.58 2.05
CA TYR A 153 19.15 -1.02 2.12
C TYR A 153 18.82 -0.10 0.94
N PHE A 154 19.82 0.57 0.35
CA PHE A 154 19.60 1.45 -0.79
C PHE A 154 19.04 0.72 -2.00
N ALA A 155 19.43 -0.54 -2.23
CA ALA A 155 18.93 -1.33 -3.34
C ALA A 155 17.42 -1.61 -3.27
N ILE A 156 16.86 -1.69 -2.05
CA ILE A 156 15.43 -1.96 -1.84
C ILE A 156 14.62 -0.71 -1.46
N ILE A 157 15.27 0.43 -1.18
CA ILE A 157 14.61 1.69 -0.84
C ILE A 157 14.52 2.61 -2.06
N LEU A 158 15.64 2.89 -2.74
CA LEU A 158 15.70 3.90 -3.80
C LEU A 158 14.70 3.66 -4.95
N PRO A 159 14.50 2.44 -5.44
CA PRO A 159 13.55 2.19 -6.52
C PRO A 159 12.11 2.54 -6.19
N TYR A 160 11.75 2.53 -4.91
CA TYR A 160 10.38 2.72 -4.44
C TYR A 160 10.09 4.15 -3.93
N ILE A 161 11.12 5.00 -3.78
CA ILE A 161 10.95 6.38 -3.32
C ILE A 161 10.21 7.25 -4.34
N ALA A 162 10.45 7.04 -5.63
CA ALA A 162 9.91 7.85 -6.71
C ALA A 162 9.11 6.99 -7.70
N THR A 163 7.86 6.71 -7.35
CA THR A 163 6.97 5.96 -8.25
C THR A 163 6.17 6.91 -9.15
N PRO A 164 6.04 6.62 -10.46
CA PRO A 164 5.22 7.42 -11.37
C PRO A 164 3.77 7.56 -10.90
N MET A 165 3.21 6.49 -10.31
CA MET A 165 1.83 6.47 -9.79
C MET A 165 1.64 7.44 -8.62
N GLY A 166 2.58 7.47 -7.67
CA GLY A 166 2.52 8.39 -6.53
C GLY A 166 2.55 9.85 -6.95
N LEU A 167 3.46 10.17 -7.87
CA LEU A 167 3.59 11.51 -8.43
C LEU A 167 2.34 11.91 -9.23
N PHE A 168 1.83 11.02 -10.08
CA PHE A 168 0.62 11.25 -10.87
C PHE A 168 -0.59 11.52 -9.97
N LEU A 169 -0.82 10.69 -8.96
CA LEU A 169 -1.92 10.84 -8.01
C LEU A 169 -1.87 12.22 -7.33
N MET A 170 -0.74 12.57 -6.74
CA MET A 170 -0.59 13.87 -6.05
C MET A 170 -0.77 15.04 -7.01
N ARG A 171 -0.22 14.97 -8.22
CA ARG A 171 -0.38 16.00 -9.25
C ARG A 171 -1.84 16.22 -9.64
N GLN A 172 -2.62 15.16 -9.81
CA GLN A 172 -4.03 15.27 -10.19
C GLN A 172 -4.85 16.02 -9.13
N PHE A 173 -4.64 15.72 -7.86
CA PHE A 173 -5.35 16.40 -6.78
C PHE A 173 -4.86 17.84 -6.56
N MET A 174 -3.55 18.07 -6.60
CA MET A 174 -3.01 19.44 -6.46
C MET A 174 -3.40 20.33 -7.64
N GLY A 175 -3.54 19.77 -8.85
CA GLY A 175 -3.99 20.49 -10.04
C GLY A 175 -5.42 21.04 -9.93
N GLN A 176 -6.29 20.40 -9.15
CA GLN A 176 -7.68 20.83 -8.94
C GLN A 176 -7.82 22.03 -7.98
N LEU A 177 -6.79 22.36 -7.22
CA LEU A 177 -6.84 23.51 -6.32
C LEU A 177 -6.85 24.83 -7.13
N PRO A 178 -7.65 25.85 -6.71
CA PRO A 178 -7.67 27.14 -7.39
C PRO A 178 -6.32 27.85 -7.32
N ASP A 179 -5.86 28.41 -8.46
CA ASP A 179 -4.59 29.13 -8.51
C ASP A 179 -4.65 30.44 -7.71
N SER A 180 -5.83 31.04 -7.56
CA SER A 180 -6.06 32.22 -6.71
C SER A 180 -5.63 32.00 -5.25
N MET A 181 -5.76 30.79 -4.71
CA MET A 181 -5.27 30.46 -3.37
C MET A 181 -3.74 30.53 -3.27
N ILE A 182 -3.05 30.10 -4.32
CA ILE A 182 -1.60 30.14 -4.40
C ILE A 182 -1.10 31.58 -4.59
N GLU A 183 -1.79 32.37 -5.41
CA GLU A 183 -1.48 33.78 -5.66
C GLU A 183 -1.68 34.62 -4.43
N ALA A 184 -2.78 34.45 -3.69
CA ALA A 184 -3.01 35.13 -2.42
C ALA A 184 -1.87 34.85 -1.41
N ALA A 185 -1.47 33.58 -1.27
CA ALA A 185 -0.37 33.22 -0.38
C ALA A 185 0.99 33.82 -0.81
N LYS A 186 1.22 33.98 -2.10
CA LYS A 186 2.42 34.66 -2.63
C LYS A 186 2.39 36.16 -2.32
N LEU A 187 1.23 36.81 -2.40
CA LEU A 187 1.06 38.22 -2.02
C LEU A 187 1.34 38.45 -0.53
N ASP A 188 0.99 37.45 0.31
CA ASP A 188 1.32 37.42 1.74
C ASP A 188 2.81 37.12 2.03
N GLY A 189 3.65 36.97 1.00
CA GLY A 189 5.07 36.71 1.13
C GLY A 189 5.45 35.27 1.47
N ALA A 190 4.54 34.31 1.30
CA ALA A 190 4.83 32.90 1.58
C ALA A 190 5.78 32.29 0.52
N SER A 191 6.84 31.62 0.97
CA SER A 191 7.73 30.85 0.10
C SER A 191 7.04 29.65 -0.52
N HIS A 192 7.52 29.12 -1.65
CA HIS A 192 6.97 27.92 -2.29
C HIS A 192 6.94 26.69 -1.36
N ILE A 193 7.93 26.53 -0.50
CA ILE A 193 7.96 25.45 0.49
C ILE A 193 6.81 25.63 1.49
N ARG A 194 6.61 26.84 2.00
CA ARG A 194 5.51 27.15 2.92
C ARG A 194 4.15 26.94 2.27
N ILE A 195 3.96 27.39 1.04
CA ILE A 195 2.73 27.18 0.27
C ILE A 195 2.46 25.68 0.10
N CYS A 196 3.45 24.90 -0.33
CA CYS A 196 3.30 23.46 -0.52
C CYS A 196 2.85 22.76 0.77
N TRP A 197 3.57 22.94 1.88
CA TRP A 197 3.35 22.15 3.09
C TRP A 197 2.24 22.70 4.00
N GLN A 198 2.04 24.01 4.07
CA GLN A 198 1.06 24.61 4.98
C GLN A 198 -0.27 24.93 4.32
N ILE A 199 -0.32 25.08 2.99
CA ILE A 199 -1.54 25.43 2.27
C ILE A 199 -2.00 24.27 1.40
N VAL A 200 -1.16 23.79 0.48
CA VAL A 200 -1.58 22.78 -0.51
C VAL A 200 -1.79 21.42 0.15
N MET A 201 -0.82 20.92 0.92
CA MET A 201 -0.89 19.58 1.53
C MET A 201 -2.11 19.35 2.43
N PRO A 202 -2.53 20.27 3.30
CA PRO A 202 -3.75 20.10 4.09
C PRO A 202 -5.01 20.02 3.22
N ASN A 203 -5.06 20.75 2.09
CA ASN A 203 -6.20 20.76 1.19
C ASN A 203 -6.31 19.53 0.28
N VAL A 204 -5.21 18.78 0.11
CA VAL A 204 -5.19 17.52 -0.65
C VAL A 204 -5.02 16.31 0.28
N LYS A 205 -5.49 16.42 1.52
CA LYS A 205 -5.38 15.37 2.55
C LYS A 205 -5.75 13.96 2.04
N PRO A 206 -6.81 13.76 1.26
CA PRO A 206 -7.18 12.44 0.75
C PRO A 206 -6.17 11.85 -0.21
N ALA A 207 -5.59 12.68 -1.05
CA ALA A 207 -4.60 12.22 -2.03
C ALA A 207 -3.35 11.65 -1.32
N TRP A 208 -2.80 12.41 -0.36
CA TRP A 208 -1.61 11.93 0.33
C TRP A 208 -1.89 10.78 1.30
N LEU A 209 -3.11 10.66 1.87
CA LEU A 209 -3.50 9.47 2.63
C LEU A 209 -3.67 8.24 1.73
N THR A 210 -4.24 8.41 0.54
CA THR A 210 -4.29 7.35 -0.47
C THR A 210 -2.88 6.93 -0.90
N LEU A 211 -2.00 7.91 -1.16
CA LEU A 211 -0.61 7.65 -1.48
C LEU A 211 0.12 6.92 -0.34
N LEU A 212 -0.13 7.31 0.93
CA LEU A 212 0.43 6.65 2.10
C LEU A 212 0.05 5.16 2.15
N ILE A 213 -1.23 4.84 1.91
CA ILE A 213 -1.70 3.44 1.87
C ILE A 213 -0.96 2.67 0.77
N PHE A 214 -0.91 3.19 -0.45
CA PHE A 214 -0.25 2.51 -1.57
C PHE A 214 1.27 2.39 -1.38
N ALA A 215 1.90 3.44 -0.88
CA ALA A 215 3.34 3.46 -0.61
C ALA A 215 3.70 2.44 0.49
N PHE A 216 2.95 2.43 1.59
CA PHE A 216 3.18 1.47 2.68
C PHE A 216 2.94 0.04 2.21
N GLN A 217 1.82 -0.22 1.52
CA GLN A 217 1.49 -1.55 1.01
C GLN A 217 2.55 -2.04 0.02
N GLY A 218 3.00 -1.20 -0.91
CA GLY A 218 4.07 -1.53 -1.84
C GLY A 218 5.40 -1.79 -1.14
N ALA A 219 5.77 -0.94 -0.19
CA ALA A 219 7.00 -1.08 0.58
C ALA A 219 7.01 -2.31 1.50
N TRP A 220 5.87 -2.64 2.11
CA TRP A 220 5.72 -3.84 2.93
C TRP A 220 5.88 -5.14 2.14
N GLN A 221 5.52 -5.15 0.86
CA GLN A 221 5.62 -6.33 -0.01
C GLN A 221 7.01 -6.51 -0.67
N ILE A 222 7.96 -5.61 -0.38
CA ILE A 222 9.32 -5.72 -0.94
C ILE A 222 9.99 -6.99 -0.41
N THR A 223 10.33 -7.90 -1.31
CA THR A 223 11.06 -9.12 -0.97
C THR A 223 12.58 -8.96 -1.09
N GLY A 224 13.04 -8.10 -1.99
CA GLY A 224 14.47 -7.86 -2.21
C GLY A 224 15.29 -9.05 -2.73
N TYR A 225 14.64 -10.11 -3.21
CA TYR A 225 15.29 -11.39 -3.57
C TYR A 225 16.58 -11.28 -4.40
N SER A 226 16.58 -10.42 -5.42
CA SER A 226 17.73 -10.27 -6.30
C SER A 226 18.68 -9.16 -5.89
N PHE A 227 18.32 -8.38 -4.90
CA PHE A 227 19.10 -7.22 -4.46
C PHE A 227 19.77 -7.45 -3.11
N ILE A 228 19.25 -8.37 -2.28
CA ILE A 228 19.71 -8.63 -0.91
C ILE A 228 20.10 -10.10 -0.77
N TYR A 229 21.36 -10.35 -0.58
CA TYR A 229 21.93 -11.69 -0.34
C TYR A 229 22.23 -11.91 1.15
N ASN A 230 22.61 -10.83 1.86
CA ASN A 230 22.90 -10.88 3.28
C ASN A 230 21.62 -11.12 4.10
N GLU A 231 21.61 -12.22 4.86
CA GLU A 231 20.45 -12.62 5.67
C GLU A 231 20.03 -11.55 6.68
N ALA A 232 21.00 -10.80 7.22
CA ALA A 232 20.75 -9.74 8.22
C ALA A 232 19.98 -8.51 7.65
N LEU A 233 19.87 -8.38 6.33
CA LEU A 233 19.18 -7.26 5.65
C LEU A 233 17.82 -7.66 5.07
N LYS A 234 17.48 -8.95 5.06
CA LYS A 234 16.22 -9.43 4.47
C LYS A 234 15.01 -8.93 5.24
N PRO A 235 13.94 -8.50 4.55
CA PRO A 235 12.66 -8.17 5.17
C PRO A 235 11.80 -9.42 5.42
N ILE A 236 10.78 -9.31 6.29
CA ILE A 236 9.86 -10.41 6.63
C ILE A 236 9.25 -11.10 5.41
N PRO A 237 8.71 -10.40 4.38
CA PRO A 237 8.10 -11.07 3.24
C PRO A 237 9.03 -12.05 2.54
N THR A 238 10.34 -11.74 2.48
CA THR A 238 11.34 -12.65 1.92
C THR A 238 11.43 -13.94 2.74
N VAL A 239 11.54 -13.80 4.06
CA VAL A 239 11.68 -14.93 4.98
C VAL A 239 10.40 -15.78 4.98
N MET A 240 9.23 -15.14 5.04
CA MET A 240 7.96 -15.84 5.00
C MET A 240 7.80 -16.63 3.69
N GLN A 241 8.22 -16.05 2.58
CA GLN A 241 8.19 -16.73 1.28
C GLN A 241 9.18 -17.91 1.23
N GLN A 242 10.37 -17.78 1.82
CA GLN A 242 11.35 -18.89 1.92
C GLN A 242 10.80 -20.04 2.79
N ILE A 243 10.18 -19.73 3.93
CA ILE A 243 9.54 -20.74 4.80
C ILE A 243 8.40 -21.45 4.05
N SER A 244 7.59 -20.67 3.32
CA SER A 244 6.44 -21.18 2.56
C SER A 244 6.86 -22.07 1.38
N ALA A 245 8.01 -21.79 0.76
CA ALA A 245 8.54 -22.56 -0.37
C ALA A 245 9.10 -23.94 0.04
N ALA A 246 9.17 -24.25 1.31
CA ALA A 246 9.78 -25.50 1.82
C ALA A 246 8.91 -26.77 1.61
N GLY A 247 7.87 -26.69 0.77
CA GLY A 247 7.09 -27.85 0.31
C GLY A 247 5.67 -27.94 0.88
N ILE A 248 4.92 -28.89 0.34
CA ILE A 248 3.48 -29.11 0.61
C ILE A 248 3.22 -29.42 2.09
N ALA A 249 4.11 -30.14 2.75
CA ALA A 249 4.00 -30.46 4.18
C ALA A 249 3.93 -29.22 5.10
N ARG A 250 4.34 -28.06 4.61
CA ARG A 250 4.31 -26.77 5.33
C ARG A 250 3.17 -25.84 4.91
N ALA A 251 2.14 -26.36 4.25
CA ALA A 251 1.01 -25.54 3.78
C ALA A 251 0.32 -24.76 4.92
N GLY A 252 0.17 -25.34 6.09
CA GLY A 252 -0.37 -24.67 7.28
C GLY A 252 0.53 -23.53 7.77
N VAL A 253 1.85 -23.79 7.82
CA VAL A 253 2.87 -22.78 8.18
C VAL A 253 2.89 -21.64 7.15
N ALA A 254 2.74 -21.95 5.86
CA ALA A 254 2.63 -20.97 4.79
C ALA A 254 1.38 -20.08 4.96
N ALA A 255 0.24 -20.67 5.33
CA ALA A 255 -0.98 -19.94 5.63
C ALA A 255 -0.82 -19.03 6.87
N ALA A 256 -0.18 -19.51 7.93
CA ALA A 256 0.13 -18.71 9.11
C ALA A 256 1.07 -17.53 8.77
N ALA A 257 2.09 -17.77 7.94
CA ALA A 257 2.98 -16.73 7.44
C ALA A 257 2.23 -15.67 6.61
N ALA A 258 1.30 -16.08 5.74
CA ALA A 258 0.45 -15.18 4.97
C ALA A 258 -0.43 -14.32 5.89
N VAL A 259 -1.04 -14.90 6.92
CA VAL A 259 -1.86 -14.17 7.92
C VAL A 259 -1.03 -13.10 8.63
N ILE A 260 0.18 -13.44 9.11
CA ILE A 260 1.06 -12.46 9.77
C ILE A 260 1.47 -11.34 8.81
N THR A 261 1.80 -11.69 7.56
CA THR A 261 2.29 -10.71 6.57
C THR A 261 1.18 -9.76 6.11
N MET A 262 -0.08 -10.17 6.09
CA MET A 262 -1.19 -9.30 5.67
C MET A 262 -1.66 -8.33 6.76
N LEU A 263 -1.36 -8.58 8.06
CA LEU A 263 -1.87 -7.74 9.15
C LEU A 263 -1.42 -6.28 9.09
N PRO A 264 -0.11 -5.93 8.91
CA PRO A 264 0.31 -4.53 8.93
C PRO A 264 -0.33 -3.66 7.83
N PRO A 265 -0.43 -4.08 6.55
CA PRO A 265 -1.16 -3.32 5.53
C PRO A 265 -2.64 -3.12 5.87
N ILE A 266 -3.31 -4.13 6.44
CA ILE A 266 -4.71 -4.03 6.87
C ILE A 266 -4.85 -3.00 7.99
N ILE A 267 -3.96 -3.02 8.98
CA ILE A 267 -3.96 -2.07 10.09
C ILE A 267 -3.81 -0.64 9.57
N VAL A 268 -2.81 -0.39 8.71
CA VAL A 268 -2.60 0.94 8.10
C VAL A 268 -3.83 1.38 7.29
N PHE A 269 -4.43 0.47 6.53
CA PHE A 269 -5.65 0.77 5.77
C PHE A 269 -6.80 1.18 6.69
N ILE A 270 -7.05 0.44 7.78
CA ILE A 270 -8.13 0.74 8.74
C ILE A 270 -7.96 2.14 9.34
N PHE A 271 -6.74 2.56 9.68
CA PHE A 271 -6.48 3.90 10.22
C PHE A 271 -6.68 5.01 9.18
N CYS A 272 -6.40 4.76 7.91
CA CYS A 272 -6.46 5.78 6.87
C CYS A 272 -7.80 5.84 6.11
N GLN A 273 -8.59 4.76 6.08
CA GLN A 273 -9.79 4.62 5.23
C GLN A 273 -10.86 5.68 5.46
N SER A 274 -11.09 6.10 6.72
CA SER A 274 -12.13 7.07 7.05
C SER A 274 -11.93 8.41 6.32
N SER A 275 -10.69 8.88 6.26
CA SER A 275 -10.35 10.15 5.59
C SER A 275 -10.36 10.03 4.06
N VAL A 276 -10.08 8.85 3.52
CA VAL A 276 -10.19 8.58 2.07
C VAL A 276 -11.66 8.56 1.63
N MET A 277 -12.53 7.91 2.42
CA MET A 277 -13.96 7.81 2.12
C MET A 277 -14.70 9.18 2.23
N GLU A 278 -14.30 10.01 3.18
CA GLU A 278 -14.93 11.31 3.44
C GLU A 278 -14.81 12.27 2.24
N THR A 279 -13.74 12.14 1.49
CA THR A 279 -13.42 13.02 0.35
C THR A 279 -13.89 12.48 -0.98
N MET A 280 -13.99 11.16 -1.16
CA MET A 280 -14.70 10.62 -2.32
C MET A 280 -16.17 11.02 -2.30
N ALA A 281 -16.79 11.13 -1.10
CA ALA A 281 -18.15 11.61 -0.93
C ALA A 281 -18.31 13.12 -1.23
N THR A 282 -17.27 13.92 -0.97
CA THR A 282 -17.32 15.38 -1.23
C THR A 282 -16.94 15.75 -2.66
N SER A 283 -16.10 14.96 -3.33
CA SER A 283 -15.74 15.19 -4.74
C SER A 283 -16.88 14.85 -5.72
N GLY A 284 -17.80 13.94 -5.34
CA GLY A 284 -18.99 13.59 -6.14
C GLY A 284 -20.19 14.52 -5.95
N LEU A 285 -20.09 15.55 -5.13
CA LEU A 285 -21.20 16.51 -4.83
C LEU A 285 -20.95 17.92 -5.43
N LYS A 286 -19.96 18.07 -6.32
CA LYS A 286 -19.59 19.36 -6.93
C LYS A 286 -20.08 19.52 -8.38
N ASP A 287 -21.18 18.83 -8.74
CA ASP A 287 -21.93 19.08 -9.97
C ASP A 287 -23.33 19.63 -9.62
#